data_1e93b87b4f7bac045ba81f72d4827075
#
_entry.id   1e93b87b4f7bac045ba81f72d4827075
#
_cell.length_a   1.000
_cell.length_b   1.000
_cell.length_c   1.000
_cell.angle_alpha   90.00
_cell.angle_beta   90.00
_cell.angle_gamma   90.00
#
_symmetry.space_group_name_H-M   'P 1'
#
loop_
_entity.id
_entity.type
_entity.pdbx_description
1 polymer ?
#
loop_
_entity_poly.entity_id
_entity_poly.type
_entity_poly.pdbx_seq_one_letter_code
_entity_poly.pdbx_strand_id
1 'polypeptide(L)'
;MKKKVLCAVLAAAMVFVLAACGQNNANNNNNNNTSNNNDGNGAQTADDVLKLGCIGPLTGGYANYGLSVQNGANLAVEEINQAGGVCGKQLTLEFQDSQGDPESAVNAYGKLMDDGMQISLGTVFSGEMASVTAAARDDDILLLTPSGSNDKCIDGNDKAFRVCFYDSYQGAAAAEYISDNQLATEVGILYESDYDYSVGLYNAFVEKAAELNLTIKETQTFTTTTATDFSTQIDALVASGVKVVFIPIYAEEASTFLTQAKGKFADDVYFFGADGLDGILGKVEQDPSIADNVLMLTPFAADSTDEKVQAFVSAYKAAYNNETPDQFAADGYDAVYAVKAAVEKTGGDVSGTALAQAMTQITVEGVTGTMTWTADGNTQKAASAILYHDGVGTTFAK
;
A
#
# COMPACT_ATOMS: atom_id res chain seq x y z
N MET A 1 -47.28 36.26 2.90
CA MET A 1 -48.14 35.42 3.75
C MET A 1 -47.28 34.41 4.49
N LYS A 2 -47.30 34.50 5.81
CA LYS A 2 -46.48 33.72 6.75
C LYS A 2 -47.04 32.28 6.90
N LYS A 3 -46.19 31.27 6.90
CA LYS A 3 -46.47 30.04 7.69
C LYS A 3 -45.17 29.53 8.31
N LYS A 4 -45.15 29.64 9.65
CA LYS A 4 -44.20 29.02 10.56
C LYS A 4 -44.60 27.54 10.75
N VAL A 5 -43.65 26.63 10.77
CA VAL A 5 -43.82 25.30 11.31
C VAL A 5 -42.75 25.06 12.39
N LEU A 6 -43.21 24.58 13.49
CA LEU A 6 -42.72 24.49 14.84
C LEU A 6 -41.80 23.25 14.96
N CYS A 7 -40.58 23.41 15.47
CA CYS A 7 -39.74 22.31 15.93
C CYS A 7 -40.17 21.82 17.30
N ALA A 8 -40.41 20.51 17.45
CA ALA A 8 -40.56 19.87 18.76
C ALA A 8 -39.24 19.15 19.11
N VAL A 9 -38.64 19.60 20.21
CA VAL A 9 -37.48 18.98 20.85
C VAL A 9 -37.98 17.92 21.83
N LEU A 10 -37.52 16.67 21.70
CA LEU A 10 -37.69 15.65 22.73
C LEU A 10 -36.31 15.42 23.40
N ALA A 11 -36.23 15.85 24.65
CA ALA A 11 -35.15 15.54 25.57
C ALA A 11 -35.49 14.23 26.31
N ALA A 12 -34.62 13.23 26.20
CA ALA A 12 -34.68 12.02 27.05
C ALA A 12 -33.61 12.10 28.13
N ALA A 13 -34.03 12.17 29.38
CA ALA A 13 -33.19 12.20 30.57
C ALA A 13 -32.68 10.79 30.91
N MET A 14 -31.37 10.63 31.07
CA MET A 14 -30.76 9.45 31.67
C MET A 14 -30.67 9.63 33.19
N VAL A 15 -31.24 8.71 33.89
CA VAL A 15 -31.17 8.61 35.39
C VAL A 15 -29.95 7.75 35.73
N PHE A 16 -28.98 8.33 36.42
CA PHE A 16 -27.91 7.60 37.10
C PHE A 16 -28.43 7.05 38.43
N VAL A 17 -28.28 5.76 38.66
CA VAL A 17 -28.42 5.16 40.01
C VAL A 17 -27.03 4.74 40.48
N LEU A 18 -26.50 5.47 41.44
CA LEU A 18 -25.37 5.08 42.27
C LEU A 18 -25.90 4.24 43.44
N ALA A 19 -25.36 3.04 43.61
CA ALA A 19 -25.48 2.30 44.88
C ALA A 19 -24.07 1.96 45.35
N ALA A 20 -23.74 2.48 46.52
CA ALA A 20 -22.46 2.31 47.19
C ALA A 20 -22.57 1.28 48.33
N CYS A 21 -21.45 0.58 48.55
CA CYS A 21 -20.90 0.04 49.78
C CYS A 21 -21.67 -0.99 50.64
N GLY A 22 -20.93 -2.06 50.91
CA GLY A 22 -21.17 -2.91 52.09
C GLY A 22 -20.19 -4.07 52.15
N GLN A 23 -19.13 -3.86 52.94
CA GLN A 23 -18.15 -4.88 53.34
C GLN A 23 -18.76 -5.75 54.45
N ASN A 24 -18.60 -7.09 54.39
CA ASN A 24 -18.07 -7.88 55.50
C ASN A 24 -17.99 -9.39 55.25
N ASN A 25 -16.97 -9.85 55.69
CA ASN A 25 -16.25 -11.05 56.07
C ASN A 25 -17.07 -12.33 56.47
N ALA A 26 -16.40 -13.43 56.16
CA ALA A 26 -16.23 -14.68 56.91
C ALA A 26 -17.06 -15.93 56.52
N ASN A 27 -16.34 -16.84 56.01
CA ASN A 27 -16.22 -18.27 56.36
C ASN A 27 -17.32 -19.31 56.03
N ASN A 28 -16.85 -20.28 55.33
CA ASN A 28 -16.97 -21.72 55.55
C ASN A 28 -17.99 -22.56 54.76
N ASN A 29 -17.39 -23.48 54.03
CA ASN A 29 -17.73 -24.90 53.82
C ASN A 29 -18.88 -25.35 52.91
N ASN A 30 -18.39 -26.06 51.89
CA ASN A 30 -18.87 -27.34 51.32
C ASN A 30 -20.34 -27.45 50.83
N ASN A 31 -20.50 -27.66 49.55
CA ASN A 31 -20.83 -28.94 48.93
C ASN A 31 -21.31 -28.78 47.46
N ASN A 32 -20.84 -29.69 46.64
CA ASN A 32 -21.30 -30.08 45.32
C ASN A 32 -22.72 -29.68 44.94
N ASN A 33 -22.86 -29.03 43.79
CA ASN A 33 -23.75 -29.56 42.76
C ASN A 33 -23.44 -28.99 41.36
N THR A 34 -23.32 -29.91 40.44
CA THR A 34 -23.12 -29.73 39.02
C THR A 34 -24.34 -29.03 38.40
N SER A 35 -24.13 -27.92 37.73
CA SER A 35 -25.03 -27.44 36.68
C SER A 35 -24.21 -26.72 35.62
N ASN A 36 -24.12 -27.36 34.46
CA ASN A 36 -23.66 -26.79 33.22
C ASN A 36 -24.54 -25.57 32.86
N ASN A 37 -23.92 -24.40 32.82
CA ASN A 37 -24.35 -23.31 31.96
C ASN A 37 -23.13 -22.86 31.17
N ASN A 38 -23.14 -23.28 29.93
CA ASN A 38 -22.17 -22.92 28.92
C ASN A 38 -22.59 -21.55 28.34
N ASP A 39 -22.26 -20.47 29.02
CA ASP A 39 -22.24 -19.13 28.42
C ASP A 39 -20.80 -18.88 27.99
N GLY A 40 -20.52 -19.28 26.73
CA GLY A 40 -19.24 -19.10 26.08
C GLY A 40 -19.00 -17.62 25.71
N ASN A 41 -18.62 -16.82 26.68
CA ASN A 41 -17.90 -15.58 26.45
C ASN A 41 -16.47 -15.79 27.03
N GLY A 42 -15.67 -16.60 26.34
CA GLY A 42 -14.28 -16.77 26.65
C GLY A 42 -13.56 -15.43 26.41
N ALA A 43 -13.10 -14.79 27.48
CA ALA A 43 -12.15 -13.69 27.35
C ALA A 43 -10.97 -14.23 26.53
N GLN A 44 -10.69 -13.66 25.36
CA GLN A 44 -9.51 -13.95 24.57
C GLN A 44 -8.27 -13.75 25.43
N THR A 45 -7.45 -14.79 25.55
CA THR A 45 -6.16 -14.67 26.23
C THR A 45 -5.15 -14.04 25.26
N ALA A 46 -4.07 -13.46 25.78
CA ALA A 46 -3.00 -12.88 24.93
C ALA A 46 -2.39 -13.93 23.99
N ASP A 47 -2.49 -15.23 24.33
CA ASP A 47 -2.00 -16.34 23.51
C ASP A 47 -2.90 -16.66 22.29
N ASP A 48 -4.14 -16.16 22.29
CA ASP A 48 -5.13 -16.40 21.23
C ASP A 48 -5.07 -15.35 20.10
N VAL A 49 -4.16 -14.39 20.18
CA VAL A 49 -4.04 -13.27 19.24
C VAL A 49 -2.67 -13.26 18.58
N LEU A 50 -2.64 -13.02 17.28
CA LEU A 50 -1.44 -12.72 16.51
C LEU A 50 -1.46 -11.23 16.14
N LYS A 51 -0.48 -10.47 16.66
CA LYS A 51 -0.41 -9.02 16.48
C LYS A 51 0.44 -8.64 15.27
N LEU A 52 -0.20 -8.04 14.29
CA LEU A 52 0.43 -7.44 13.13
C LEU A 52 0.60 -5.94 13.37
N GLY A 53 1.69 -5.36 12.86
CA GLY A 53 1.90 -3.92 12.81
C GLY A 53 2.21 -3.46 11.39
N CYS A 54 1.76 -2.28 11.01
CA CYS A 54 2.09 -1.62 9.77
C CYS A 54 2.31 -0.13 10.00
N ILE A 55 3.11 0.50 9.15
CA ILE A 55 3.48 1.90 9.26
C ILE A 55 3.29 2.56 7.89
N GLY A 56 2.73 3.74 7.87
CA GLY A 56 2.59 4.49 6.62
C GLY A 56 1.89 5.83 6.85
N PRO A 57 1.82 6.69 5.83
CA PRO A 57 1.19 7.98 5.96
C PRO A 57 -0.33 7.81 6.07
N LEU A 58 -0.91 8.20 7.21
CA LEU A 58 -2.36 8.25 7.41
C LEU A 58 -2.89 9.69 7.35
N THR A 59 -1.98 10.67 7.38
CA THR A 59 -2.27 12.10 7.30
C THR A 59 -1.35 12.80 6.30
N GLY A 60 -1.72 14.02 5.88
CA GLY A 60 -0.95 14.81 4.91
C GLY A 60 -1.23 14.47 3.44
N GLY A 61 -0.36 14.95 2.55
CA GLY A 61 -0.53 14.85 1.09
C GLY A 61 -0.49 13.41 0.56
N TYR A 62 0.18 12.51 1.27
CA TYR A 62 0.37 11.12 0.89
C TYR A 62 -0.58 10.14 1.61
N ALA A 63 -1.57 10.64 2.36
CA ALA A 63 -2.46 9.80 3.18
C ALA A 63 -3.23 8.74 2.37
N ASN A 64 -3.52 8.99 1.10
CA ASN A 64 -4.19 8.04 0.23
C ASN A 64 -3.47 6.68 0.18
N TYR A 65 -2.14 6.64 0.11
CA TYR A 65 -1.37 5.39 0.05
C TYR A 65 -1.48 4.57 1.34
N GLY A 66 -1.25 5.22 2.49
CA GLY A 66 -1.34 4.54 3.79
C GLY A 66 -2.75 4.07 4.11
N LEU A 67 -3.77 4.89 3.80
CA LEU A 67 -5.18 4.53 4.00
C LEU A 67 -5.60 3.37 3.09
N SER A 68 -5.15 3.35 1.83
CA SER A 68 -5.41 2.24 0.91
C SER A 68 -4.82 0.92 1.43
N VAL A 69 -3.54 0.91 1.82
CA VAL A 69 -2.90 -0.27 2.42
C VAL A 69 -3.63 -0.71 3.68
N GLN A 70 -3.97 0.24 4.58
CA GLN A 70 -4.70 -0.04 5.81
C GLN A 70 -6.06 -0.69 5.54
N ASN A 71 -6.81 -0.16 4.59
CA ASN A 71 -8.12 -0.67 4.21
C ASN A 71 -8.03 -2.09 3.65
N GLY A 72 -7.12 -2.35 2.71
CA GLY A 72 -6.91 -3.68 2.16
C GLY A 72 -6.47 -4.69 3.20
N ALA A 73 -5.50 -4.33 4.05
CA ALA A 73 -5.01 -5.19 5.12
C ALA A 73 -6.11 -5.49 6.18
N ASN A 74 -6.91 -4.49 6.56
CA ASN A 74 -8.02 -4.68 7.49
C ASN A 74 -9.09 -5.62 6.92
N LEU A 75 -9.42 -5.50 5.63
CA LEU A 75 -10.36 -6.40 4.96
C LEU A 75 -9.87 -7.85 5.02
N ALA A 76 -8.59 -8.09 4.71
CA ALA A 76 -7.99 -9.42 4.80
C ALA A 76 -8.00 -9.97 6.25
N VAL A 77 -7.65 -9.14 7.24
CA VAL A 77 -7.70 -9.51 8.66
C VAL A 77 -9.12 -9.93 9.06
N GLU A 78 -10.12 -9.17 8.64
CA GLU A 78 -11.53 -9.47 8.94
C GLU A 78 -11.95 -10.80 8.31
N GLU A 79 -11.68 -11.03 7.03
CA GLU A 79 -12.02 -12.28 6.33
C GLU A 79 -11.33 -13.49 6.95
N ILE A 80 -10.04 -13.39 7.26
CA ILE A 80 -9.28 -14.48 7.88
C ILE A 80 -9.83 -14.79 9.27
N ASN A 81 -10.18 -13.78 10.07
CA ASN A 81 -10.76 -13.94 11.39
C ASN A 81 -12.15 -14.60 11.34
N GLN A 82 -12.98 -14.19 10.38
CA GLN A 82 -14.30 -14.82 10.14
C GLN A 82 -14.16 -16.30 9.73
N ALA A 83 -13.06 -16.64 9.03
CA ALA A 83 -12.74 -18.02 8.66
C ALA A 83 -12.12 -18.85 9.81
N GLY A 84 -11.93 -18.28 11.02
CA GLY A 84 -11.40 -18.97 12.19
C GLY A 84 -9.96 -18.58 12.57
N GLY A 85 -9.37 -17.57 11.92
CA GLY A 85 -8.02 -17.06 12.19
C GLY A 85 -6.92 -17.92 11.56
N VAL A 86 -5.71 -17.80 12.09
CA VAL A 86 -4.51 -18.51 11.62
C VAL A 86 -3.95 -19.39 12.75
N CYS A 87 -3.81 -20.69 12.51
CA CYS A 87 -3.35 -21.64 13.53
C CYS A 87 -4.09 -21.53 14.88
N GLY A 88 -5.40 -21.21 14.84
CA GLY A 88 -6.24 -21.04 16.02
C GLY A 88 -6.16 -19.67 16.69
N LYS A 89 -5.39 -18.74 16.15
CA LYS A 89 -5.26 -17.36 16.66
C LYS A 89 -6.03 -16.39 15.79
N GLN A 90 -6.64 -15.37 16.42
CA GLN A 90 -7.22 -14.24 15.71
C GLN A 90 -6.13 -13.20 15.37
N LEU A 91 -6.21 -12.58 14.20
CA LEU A 91 -5.31 -11.51 13.80
C LEU A 91 -5.78 -10.17 14.38
N THR A 92 -4.85 -9.33 14.78
CA THR A 92 -5.08 -7.90 15.00
C THR A 92 -4.05 -7.11 14.22
N LEU A 93 -4.44 -5.97 13.68
CA LEU A 93 -3.56 -5.06 12.97
C LEU A 93 -3.55 -3.70 13.64
N GLU A 94 -2.38 -3.24 14.04
CA GLU A 94 -2.15 -1.86 14.46
C GLU A 94 -1.41 -1.11 13.36
N PHE A 95 -1.93 0.04 12.95
CA PHE A 95 -1.34 0.88 11.93
C PHE A 95 -0.89 2.21 12.54
N GLN A 96 0.38 2.58 12.35
CA GLN A 96 0.96 3.82 12.88
C GLN A 96 1.20 4.82 11.74
N ASP A 97 0.86 6.10 12.01
CA ASP A 97 1.07 7.20 11.07
C ASP A 97 2.53 7.64 11.07
N SER A 98 3.19 7.54 9.93
CA SER A 98 4.55 8.03 9.69
C SER A 98 4.60 9.43 9.09
N GLN A 99 3.49 9.91 8.53
CA GLN A 99 3.40 11.14 7.75
C GLN A 99 4.33 11.18 6.51
N GLY A 100 4.84 10.02 6.08
CA GLY A 100 5.80 9.93 4.97
C GLY A 100 7.26 10.21 5.38
N ASP A 101 7.55 10.29 6.68
CA ASP A 101 8.87 10.66 7.22
C ASP A 101 9.61 9.43 7.78
N PRO A 102 10.86 9.16 7.32
CA PRO A 102 11.62 7.98 7.75
C PRO A 102 11.96 7.93 9.24
N GLU A 103 12.22 9.08 9.92
CA GLU A 103 12.50 9.13 11.34
C GLU A 103 11.23 8.79 12.14
N SER A 104 10.10 9.35 11.74
CA SER A 104 8.79 9.04 12.30
C SER A 104 8.44 7.56 12.15
N ALA A 105 8.78 6.95 11.01
CA ALA A 105 8.56 5.51 10.75
C ALA A 105 9.39 4.63 11.70
N VAL A 106 10.67 4.97 11.96
CA VAL A 106 11.51 4.24 12.92
C VAL A 106 10.95 4.36 14.34
N ASN A 107 10.48 5.56 14.74
CA ASN A 107 9.84 5.75 16.04
C ASN A 107 8.54 4.93 16.17
N ALA A 108 7.73 4.90 15.10
CA ALA A 108 6.51 4.10 15.04
C ALA A 108 6.81 2.60 15.14
N TYR A 109 7.88 2.12 14.50
CA TYR A 109 8.36 0.74 14.62
C TYR A 109 8.69 0.39 16.07
N GLY A 110 9.49 1.22 16.75
CA GLY A 110 9.82 1.02 18.17
C GLY A 110 8.56 0.95 19.05
N LYS A 111 7.58 1.83 18.81
CA LYS A 111 6.30 1.80 19.52
C LYS A 111 5.54 0.50 19.29
N LEU A 112 5.42 0.03 18.04
CA LEU A 112 4.75 -1.23 17.72
C LEU A 112 5.43 -2.42 18.40
N MET A 113 6.76 -2.43 18.46
CA MET A 113 7.55 -3.46 19.20
C MET A 113 7.24 -3.43 20.71
N ASP A 114 7.19 -2.24 21.31
CA ASP A 114 6.83 -2.06 22.73
C ASP A 114 5.38 -2.52 23.02
N ASP A 115 4.46 -2.34 22.06
CA ASP A 115 3.06 -2.79 22.14
C ASP A 115 2.91 -4.30 21.84
N GLY A 116 4.03 -4.98 21.55
CA GLY A 116 4.12 -6.43 21.38
C GLY A 116 3.75 -6.92 19.99
N MET A 117 4.06 -6.16 18.94
CA MET A 117 3.99 -6.61 17.54
C MET A 117 4.82 -7.90 17.36
N GLN A 118 4.25 -8.86 16.64
CA GLN A 118 4.88 -10.16 16.37
C GLN A 118 5.32 -10.32 14.91
N ILE A 119 4.64 -9.64 14.00
CA ILE A 119 4.96 -9.62 12.57
C ILE A 119 4.73 -8.19 12.07
N SER A 120 5.69 -7.66 11.33
CA SER A 120 5.58 -6.34 10.73
C SER A 120 5.16 -6.45 9.26
N LEU A 121 4.11 -5.73 8.88
CA LEU A 121 3.79 -5.45 7.48
C LEU A 121 4.66 -4.31 6.92
N GLY A 122 5.80 -4.00 7.57
CA GLY A 122 6.77 -3.01 7.13
C GLY A 122 6.17 -1.60 7.05
N THR A 123 6.60 -0.89 6.02
CA THR A 123 6.09 0.46 5.74
C THR A 123 5.54 0.55 4.32
N VAL A 124 4.79 1.62 4.05
CA VAL A 124 4.22 1.90 2.73
C VAL A 124 5.27 2.49 1.79
N PHE A 125 6.13 3.38 2.27
CA PHE A 125 7.10 4.09 1.43
C PHE A 125 8.52 3.53 1.52
N SER A 126 9.24 3.66 0.40
CA SER A 126 10.59 3.12 0.21
C SER A 126 11.62 3.65 1.19
N GLY A 127 11.70 4.97 1.38
CA GLY A 127 12.65 5.59 2.32
C GLY A 127 12.40 5.22 3.78
N GLU A 128 11.11 5.10 4.16
CA GLU A 128 10.69 4.61 5.46
C GLU A 128 11.09 3.15 5.65
N MET A 129 10.81 2.29 4.64
CA MET A 129 11.10 0.87 4.72
C MET A 129 12.61 0.61 4.86
N ALA A 130 13.44 1.29 4.08
CA ALA A 130 14.89 1.18 4.20
C ALA A 130 15.38 1.53 5.62
N SER A 131 14.80 2.58 6.23
CA SER A 131 15.14 3.02 7.59
C SER A 131 14.67 2.04 8.66
N VAL A 132 13.44 1.51 8.54
CA VAL A 132 12.89 0.50 9.46
C VAL A 132 13.63 -0.83 9.31
N THR A 133 13.95 -1.26 8.08
CA THR A 133 14.74 -2.49 7.81
C THR A 133 16.12 -2.42 8.48
N ALA A 134 16.77 -1.26 8.44
CA ALA A 134 18.05 -1.04 9.10
C ALA A 134 17.91 -1.05 10.63
N ALA A 135 16.85 -0.45 11.18
CA ALA A 135 16.60 -0.41 12.63
C ALA A 135 16.26 -1.80 13.19
N ALA A 136 15.52 -2.60 12.44
CA ALA A 136 15.05 -3.95 12.84
C ALA A 136 16.06 -5.07 12.59
N ARG A 137 17.29 -4.76 12.17
CA ARG A 137 18.28 -5.79 11.74
C ARG A 137 18.55 -6.86 12.78
N ASP A 138 18.67 -6.46 14.05
CA ASP A 138 18.98 -7.35 15.17
C ASP A 138 17.73 -7.97 15.80
N ASP A 139 16.52 -7.57 15.37
CA ASP A 139 15.26 -8.10 15.86
C ASP A 139 14.91 -9.42 15.15
N ASP A 140 14.33 -10.37 15.87
CA ASP A 140 13.82 -11.61 15.28
C ASP A 140 12.36 -11.46 14.85
N ILE A 141 12.12 -10.57 13.90
CA ILE A 141 10.80 -10.26 13.37
C ILE A 141 10.78 -10.31 11.83
N LEU A 142 9.71 -10.86 11.25
CA LEU A 142 9.47 -10.75 9.81
C LEU A 142 9.03 -9.31 9.48
N LEU A 143 9.67 -8.71 8.48
CA LEU A 143 9.25 -7.48 7.85
C LEU A 143 8.75 -7.80 6.44
N LEU A 144 7.48 -7.52 6.15
CA LEU A 144 6.89 -7.76 4.83
C LEU A 144 6.22 -6.47 4.33
N THR A 145 6.97 -5.64 3.57
CA THR A 145 6.37 -4.40 3.05
C THR A 145 5.36 -4.69 1.95
N PRO A 146 4.16 -4.07 2.00
CA PRO A 146 3.19 -4.16 0.91
C PRO A 146 3.65 -3.42 -0.35
N SER A 147 4.28 -2.24 -0.22
CA SER A 147 4.51 -1.32 -1.33
C SER A 147 5.87 -0.61 -1.33
N GLY A 148 6.77 -0.88 -0.38
CA GLY A 148 8.14 -0.36 -0.41
C GLY A 148 8.92 -0.97 -1.57
N SER A 149 8.97 -0.28 -2.71
CA SER A 149 9.43 -0.83 -3.98
C SER A 149 10.91 -0.62 -4.28
N ASN A 150 11.57 0.40 -3.69
CA ASN A 150 12.99 0.64 -3.92
C ASN A 150 13.84 -0.56 -3.54
N ASP A 151 14.85 -0.89 -4.35
CA ASP A 151 15.69 -2.07 -4.14
C ASP A 151 16.35 -2.09 -2.76
N LYS A 152 16.67 -0.92 -2.18
CA LYS A 152 17.26 -0.79 -0.85
C LYS A 152 16.32 -1.11 0.31
N CYS A 153 15.02 -1.22 0.07
CA CYS A 153 14.01 -1.39 1.13
C CYS A 153 14.25 -2.60 2.04
N ILE A 154 14.82 -3.66 1.48
CA ILE A 154 15.03 -4.94 2.17
C ILE A 154 16.51 -5.30 2.32
N ASP A 155 17.42 -4.41 1.92
CA ASP A 155 18.86 -4.66 1.93
C ASP A 155 19.41 -4.88 3.34
N GLY A 156 20.24 -5.92 3.47
CA GLY A 156 21.01 -6.18 4.69
C GLY A 156 20.19 -6.71 5.87
N ASN A 157 18.94 -7.17 5.64
CA ASN A 157 18.13 -7.90 6.62
C ASN A 157 17.46 -9.10 5.94
N ASP A 158 17.89 -10.32 6.31
CA ASP A 158 17.42 -11.59 5.75
C ASP A 158 15.98 -11.95 6.16
N LYS A 159 15.34 -11.14 7.00
CA LYS A 159 13.96 -11.26 7.43
C LYS A 159 13.05 -10.20 6.78
N ALA A 160 13.60 -9.41 5.85
CA ALA A 160 12.85 -8.38 5.13
C ALA A 160 12.43 -8.88 3.74
N PHE A 161 11.14 -8.74 3.43
CA PHE A 161 10.47 -9.20 2.21
C PHE A 161 9.54 -8.12 1.68
N ARG A 162 9.13 -8.23 0.41
CA ARG A 162 8.15 -7.33 -0.20
C ARG A 162 7.04 -8.08 -0.93
N VAL A 163 5.86 -7.48 -0.97
CA VAL A 163 4.72 -7.96 -1.77
C VAL A 163 4.72 -7.31 -3.15
N CYS A 164 5.03 -6.02 -3.22
CA CYS A 164 5.06 -5.25 -4.46
C CYS A 164 6.20 -5.68 -5.39
N PHE A 165 6.10 -5.32 -6.66
CA PHE A 165 7.24 -5.40 -7.58
C PHE A 165 8.21 -4.23 -7.34
N TYR A 166 9.48 -4.41 -7.63
CA TYR A 166 10.54 -3.50 -7.20
C TYR A 166 11.00 -2.54 -8.31
N ASP A 167 11.64 -1.42 -7.93
CA ASP A 167 11.95 -0.30 -8.82
C ASP A 167 12.81 -0.70 -10.01
N SER A 168 13.84 -1.53 -9.81
CA SER A 168 14.68 -1.97 -10.93
C SER A 168 13.91 -2.79 -11.95
N TYR A 169 12.91 -3.58 -11.52
CA TYR A 169 12.00 -4.26 -12.44
C TYR A 169 11.02 -3.27 -13.11
N GLN A 170 10.38 -2.37 -12.35
CA GLN A 170 9.40 -1.43 -12.88
C GLN A 170 10.00 -0.48 -13.92
N GLY A 171 11.16 0.13 -13.60
CA GLY A 171 11.85 1.04 -14.50
C GLY A 171 12.27 0.35 -15.82
N ALA A 172 12.81 -0.87 -15.72
CA ALA A 172 13.15 -1.68 -16.88
C ALA A 172 11.90 -2.04 -17.70
N ALA A 173 10.83 -2.52 -17.04
CA ALA A 173 9.59 -2.90 -17.71
C ALA A 173 8.91 -1.71 -18.41
N ALA A 174 8.99 -0.50 -17.85
CA ALA A 174 8.50 0.70 -18.51
C ALA A 174 9.23 1.00 -19.83
N ALA A 175 10.57 0.91 -19.84
CA ALA A 175 11.36 1.09 -21.05
C ALA A 175 11.06 -0.02 -22.08
N GLU A 176 10.95 -1.28 -21.65
CA GLU A 176 10.57 -2.42 -22.49
C GLU A 176 9.18 -2.20 -23.09
N TYR A 177 8.20 -1.80 -22.28
CA TYR A 177 6.84 -1.55 -22.75
C TYR A 177 6.77 -0.45 -23.82
N ILE A 178 7.49 0.66 -23.62
CA ILE A 178 7.59 1.75 -24.61
C ILE A 178 8.17 1.23 -25.92
N SER A 179 9.25 0.46 -25.87
CA SER A 179 9.93 -0.10 -27.03
C SER A 179 9.08 -1.15 -27.76
N ASP A 180 8.58 -2.15 -27.06
CA ASP A 180 7.85 -3.30 -27.62
C ASP A 180 6.52 -2.87 -28.26
N ASN A 181 5.84 -1.91 -27.64
CA ASN A 181 4.61 -1.34 -28.17
C ASN A 181 4.83 -0.17 -29.14
N GLN A 182 6.09 0.15 -29.45
CA GLN A 182 6.46 1.23 -30.39
C GLN A 182 5.77 2.56 -30.06
N LEU A 183 5.70 2.90 -28.75
CA LEU A 183 5.08 4.15 -28.29
C LEU A 183 5.93 5.34 -28.70
N ALA A 184 7.27 5.23 -28.56
CA ALA A 184 8.24 6.24 -28.95
C ALA A 184 9.62 5.62 -29.18
N THR A 185 10.49 6.33 -29.92
CA THR A 185 11.93 6.06 -30.04
C THR A 185 12.78 7.07 -29.27
N GLU A 186 12.17 8.19 -28.87
CA GLU A 186 12.76 9.26 -28.07
C GLU A 186 11.82 9.60 -26.93
N VAL A 187 12.36 9.70 -25.71
CA VAL A 187 11.59 9.99 -24.49
C VAL A 187 12.15 11.18 -23.72
N GLY A 188 11.27 11.86 -23.00
CA GLY A 188 11.64 12.78 -21.94
C GLY A 188 11.52 12.10 -20.58
N ILE A 189 12.19 12.63 -19.57
CA ILE A 189 12.07 12.17 -18.19
C ILE A 189 11.90 13.37 -17.27
N LEU A 190 11.00 13.25 -16.29
CA LEU A 190 10.91 14.13 -15.12
C LEU A 190 10.95 13.28 -13.87
N TYR A 191 11.95 13.48 -13.00
CA TYR A 191 12.05 12.70 -11.77
C TYR A 191 12.44 13.55 -10.55
N GLU A 192 12.13 13.06 -9.37
CA GLU A 192 12.51 13.68 -8.10
C GLU A 192 13.91 13.22 -7.69
N SER A 193 14.86 14.14 -7.67
CA SER A 193 16.29 13.80 -7.57
C SER A 193 16.79 13.54 -6.14
N ASP A 194 16.01 13.89 -5.12
CA ASP A 194 16.31 13.68 -3.70
C ASP A 194 15.40 12.65 -3.03
N TYR A 195 14.69 11.82 -3.82
CA TYR A 195 13.81 10.78 -3.30
C TYR A 195 14.18 9.39 -3.85
N ASP A 196 14.49 8.44 -2.96
CA ASP A 196 15.04 7.12 -3.31
C ASP A 196 14.17 6.34 -4.31
N TYR A 197 12.84 6.35 -4.17
CA TYR A 197 11.89 5.73 -5.09
C TYR A 197 12.06 6.26 -6.52
N SER A 198 11.98 7.57 -6.69
CA SER A 198 12.05 8.20 -8.01
C SER A 198 13.41 8.00 -8.68
N VAL A 199 14.50 8.08 -7.89
CA VAL A 199 15.88 7.84 -8.35
C VAL A 199 16.08 6.37 -8.76
N GLY A 200 15.52 5.42 -7.99
CA GLY A 200 15.61 3.99 -8.31
C GLY A 200 15.00 3.66 -9.66
N LEU A 201 13.78 4.10 -9.87
CA LEU A 201 13.04 3.93 -11.14
C LEU A 201 13.77 4.61 -12.32
N TYR A 202 14.23 5.87 -12.12
CA TYR A 202 14.99 6.59 -13.14
C TYR A 202 16.24 5.82 -13.58
N ASN A 203 17.04 5.33 -12.64
CA ASN A 203 18.27 4.61 -12.94
C ASN A 203 18.00 3.33 -13.74
N ALA A 204 17.02 2.54 -13.31
CA ALA A 204 16.65 1.30 -13.99
C ALA A 204 16.09 1.56 -15.41
N PHE A 205 15.26 2.59 -15.55
CA PHE A 205 14.76 3.00 -16.86
C PHE A 205 15.89 3.42 -17.81
N VAL A 206 16.83 4.25 -17.34
CA VAL A 206 17.96 4.73 -18.15
C VAL A 206 18.85 3.57 -18.61
N GLU A 207 19.17 2.64 -17.70
CA GLU A 207 19.97 1.46 -18.03
C GLU A 207 19.27 0.61 -19.10
N LYS A 208 17.99 0.29 -18.94
CA LYS A 208 17.24 -0.51 -19.90
C LYS A 208 17.02 0.23 -21.22
N ALA A 209 16.77 1.53 -21.20
CA ALA A 209 16.62 2.34 -22.40
C ALA A 209 17.87 2.29 -23.28
N ALA A 210 19.06 2.29 -22.66
CA ALA A 210 20.33 2.15 -23.39
C ALA A 210 20.46 0.78 -24.09
N GLU A 211 20.03 -0.31 -23.43
CA GLU A 211 20.01 -1.66 -24.04
C GLU A 211 19.06 -1.74 -25.24
N LEU A 212 17.92 -1.06 -25.18
CA LEU A 212 16.88 -1.07 -26.20
C LEU A 212 17.08 -0.04 -27.31
N ASN A 213 18.14 0.78 -27.23
CA ASN A 213 18.37 1.94 -28.10
C ASN A 213 17.19 2.95 -28.07
N LEU A 214 16.50 3.06 -26.95
CA LEU A 214 15.52 4.09 -26.68
C LEU A 214 16.26 5.36 -26.25
N THR A 215 16.14 6.44 -27.03
CA THR A 215 16.89 7.66 -26.79
C THR A 215 16.25 8.51 -25.71
N ILE A 216 16.99 8.85 -24.66
CA ILE A 216 16.58 9.87 -23.69
C ILE A 216 16.98 11.24 -24.25
N LYS A 217 15.99 11.99 -24.70
CA LYS A 217 16.19 13.27 -25.39
C LYS A 217 16.26 14.46 -24.45
N GLU A 218 15.51 14.39 -23.36
CA GLU A 218 15.43 15.44 -22.34
C GLU A 218 15.29 14.82 -20.97
N THR A 219 16.01 15.36 -19.98
CA THR A 219 15.87 14.94 -18.57
C THR A 219 15.75 16.18 -17.70
N GLN A 220 14.65 16.24 -16.96
CA GLN A 220 14.36 17.31 -16.01
C GLN A 220 14.25 16.73 -14.61
N THR A 221 14.59 17.54 -13.62
CA THR A 221 14.54 17.16 -12.21
C THR A 221 13.84 18.23 -11.38
N PHE A 222 13.35 17.78 -10.25
CA PHE A 222 12.94 18.62 -9.13
C PHE A 222 13.36 17.97 -7.81
N THR A 223 13.08 18.64 -6.70
CA THR A 223 13.30 18.13 -5.34
C THR A 223 12.02 18.28 -4.54
N THR A 224 11.89 17.59 -3.42
CA THR A 224 10.76 17.71 -2.48
C THR A 224 10.42 19.20 -2.19
N THR A 225 11.43 20.06 -2.08
CA THR A 225 11.23 21.48 -1.78
C THR A 225 10.81 22.33 -2.97
N THR A 226 10.96 21.83 -4.20
CA THR A 226 10.64 22.55 -5.45
C THR A 226 9.44 21.98 -6.20
N ALA A 227 8.75 20.99 -5.64
CA ALA A 227 7.62 20.27 -6.23
C ALA A 227 6.32 21.10 -6.40
N THR A 228 6.41 22.42 -6.40
CA THR A 228 5.25 23.33 -6.48
C THR A 228 5.15 24.10 -7.79
N ASP A 229 6.25 24.25 -8.53
CA ASP A 229 6.31 24.94 -9.82
C ASP A 229 7.18 24.17 -10.82
N PHE A 230 6.56 23.61 -11.83
CA PHE A 230 7.16 22.83 -12.88
C PHE A 230 7.28 23.58 -14.22
N SER A 231 7.06 24.89 -14.24
CA SER A 231 7.00 25.67 -15.49
C SER A 231 8.25 25.50 -16.35
N THR A 232 9.44 25.54 -15.73
CA THR A 232 10.71 25.40 -16.46
C THR A 232 10.89 23.97 -17.03
N GLN A 233 10.56 22.95 -16.24
CA GLN A 233 10.65 21.56 -16.65
C GLN A 233 9.68 21.25 -17.78
N ILE A 234 8.45 21.74 -17.68
CA ILE A 234 7.43 21.60 -18.71
C ILE A 234 7.89 22.26 -20.02
N ASP A 235 8.38 23.50 -19.98
CA ASP A 235 8.84 24.21 -21.19
C ASP A 235 9.98 23.47 -21.90
N ALA A 236 10.93 22.88 -21.15
CA ALA A 236 12.01 22.08 -21.69
C ALA A 236 11.51 20.77 -22.33
N LEU A 237 10.62 20.04 -21.64
CA LEU A 237 10.02 18.81 -22.14
C LEU A 237 9.16 19.06 -23.39
N VAL A 238 8.38 20.10 -23.42
CA VAL A 238 7.59 20.52 -24.61
C VAL A 238 8.51 20.87 -25.77
N ALA A 239 9.58 21.64 -25.53
CA ALA A 239 10.54 22.02 -26.55
C ALA A 239 11.29 20.81 -27.15
N SER A 240 11.45 19.74 -26.39
CA SER A 240 12.07 18.49 -26.87
C SER A 240 11.21 17.77 -27.92
N GLY A 241 9.89 17.96 -27.90
CA GLY A 241 8.97 17.35 -28.86
C GLY A 241 8.79 15.84 -28.71
N VAL A 242 9.08 15.27 -27.54
CA VAL A 242 8.91 13.85 -27.24
C VAL A 242 7.43 13.45 -27.19
N LYS A 243 7.14 12.16 -27.46
CA LYS A 243 5.79 11.60 -27.41
C LYS A 243 5.52 10.82 -26.12
N VAL A 244 6.54 10.53 -25.35
CA VAL A 244 6.45 9.89 -24.04
C VAL A 244 7.33 10.68 -23.08
N VAL A 245 6.77 11.05 -21.93
CA VAL A 245 7.49 11.58 -20.78
C VAL A 245 7.40 10.56 -19.66
N PHE A 246 8.52 9.94 -19.27
CA PHE A 246 8.58 9.07 -18.11
C PHE A 246 8.57 9.92 -16.82
N ILE A 247 7.60 9.68 -15.95
CA ILE A 247 7.38 10.45 -14.72
C ILE A 247 7.31 9.52 -13.50
N PRO A 248 8.45 8.93 -13.06
CA PRO A 248 8.51 8.04 -11.90
C PRO A 248 8.40 8.82 -10.58
N ILE A 249 7.23 9.37 -10.30
CA ILE A 249 6.95 10.24 -9.15
C ILE A 249 5.61 9.85 -8.53
N TYR A 250 5.34 10.32 -7.31
CA TYR A 250 4.06 10.06 -6.66
C TYR A 250 2.92 10.93 -7.22
N ALA A 251 1.68 10.50 -6.98
CA ALA A 251 0.48 11.15 -7.49
C ALA A 251 0.31 12.60 -7.01
N GLU A 252 0.85 12.96 -5.85
CA GLU A 252 0.81 14.35 -5.34
C GLU A 252 1.57 15.31 -6.25
N GLU A 253 2.84 15.02 -6.54
CA GLU A 253 3.69 15.81 -7.42
C GLU A 253 3.22 15.70 -8.87
N ALA A 254 2.81 14.50 -9.29
CA ALA A 254 2.27 14.26 -10.62
C ALA A 254 1.01 15.10 -10.88
N SER A 255 0.11 15.21 -9.92
CA SER A 255 -1.11 16.03 -10.04
C SER A 255 -0.77 17.50 -10.24
N THR A 256 0.23 18.01 -9.53
CA THR A 256 0.72 19.38 -9.66
C THR A 256 1.36 19.60 -11.05
N PHE A 257 2.25 18.69 -11.46
CA PHE A 257 2.90 18.73 -12.78
C PHE A 257 1.86 18.68 -13.91
N LEU A 258 0.99 17.68 -13.91
CA LEU A 258 -0.01 17.48 -14.95
C LEU A 258 -1.02 18.64 -15.03
N THR A 259 -1.41 19.22 -13.89
CA THR A 259 -2.25 20.42 -13.86
C THR A 259 -1.58 21.59 -14.57
N GLN A 260 -0.28 21.82 -14.32
CA GLN A 260 0.49 22.89 -14.96
C GLN A 260 0.83 22.57 -16.43
N ALA A 261 0.90 21.31 -16.80
CA ALA A 261 1.19 20.81 -18.15
C ALA A 261 -0.05 20.83 -19.06
N LYS A 262 -1.26 20.93 -18.50
CA LYS A 262 -2.52 20.85 -19.26
C LYS A 262 -2.54 21.84 -20.41
N GLY A 263 -2.76 21.34 -21.64
CA GLY A 263 -2.82 22.12 -22.87
C GLY A 263 -1.48 22.66 -23.39
N LYS A 264 -0.35 22.26 -22.78
CA LYS A 264 1.00 22.65 -23.25
C LYS A 264 1.65 21.59 -24.13
N PHE A 265 1.35 20.34 -23.90
CA PHE A 265 1.79 19.23 -24.74
C PHE A 265 0.81 18.95 -25.90
N ALA A 266 1.26 18.26 -26.92
CA ALA A 266 0.37 17.77 -27.96
C ALA A 266 -0.53 16.65 -27.42
N ASP A 267 -1.74 16.50 -27.98
CA ASP A 267 -2.78 15.58 -27.48
C ASP A 267 -2.38 14.08 -27.54
N ASP A 268 -1.32 13.74 -28.27
CA ASP A 268 -0.80 12.39 -28.44
C ASP A 268 0.44 12.07 -27.58
N VAL A 269 0.73 12.91 -26.58
CA VAL A 269 1.81 12.68 -25.61
C VAL A 269 1.30 11.85 -24.44
N TYR A 270 2.01 10.78 -24.11
CA TYR A 270 1.79 9.95 -22.93
C TYR A 270 2.70 10.39 -21.78
N PHE A 271 2.13 10.41 -20.58
CA PHE A 271 2.87 10.55 -19.31
C PHE A 271 2.95 9.16 -18.68
N PHE A 272 4.12 8.53 -18.82
CA PHE A 272 4.31 7.15 -18.39
C PHE A 272 4.92 7.13 -17.00
N GLY A 273 4.24 6.55 -16.03
CA GLY A 273 4.71 6.43 -14.66
C GLY A 273 4.86 4.99 -14.18
N ALA A 274 5.07 4.86 -12.89
CA ALA A 274 5.15 3.60 -12.17
C ALA A 274 4.01 3.52 -11.12
N ASP A 275 4.07 2.56 -10.21
CA ASP A 275 3.05 2.33 -9.18
C ASP A 275 2.67 3.56 -8.36
N GLY A 276 3.61 4.47 -8.11
CA GLY A 276 3.35 5.72 -7.39
C GLY A 276 2.33 6.64 -8.05
N LEU A 277 1.96 6.41 -9.32
CA LEU A 277 0.86 7.15 -9.96
C LEU A 277 -0.52 6.57 -9.66
N ASP A 278 -0.62 5.38 -9.07
CA ASP A 278 -1.94 4.86 -8.71
C ASP A 278 -2.57 5.74 -7.62
N GLY A 279 -3.87 5.99 -7.77
CA GLY A 279 -4.57 7.00 -6.97
C GLY A 279 -4.55 8.42 -7.54
N ILE A 280 -3.93 8.66 -8.73
CA ILE A 280 -3.89 9.98 -9.37
C ILE A 280 -5.28 10.59 -9.58
N LEU A 281 -6.30 9.79 -9.88
CA LEU A 281 -7.67 10.29 -10.06
C LEU A 281 -8.23 10.93 -8.79
N GLY A 282 -7.88 10.43 -7.62
CA GLY A 282 -8.25 11.03 -6.33
C GLY A 282 -7.61 12.41 -6.09
N LYS A 283 -6.47 12.68 -6.73
CA LYS A 283 -5.79 13.99 -6.65
C LYS A 283 -6.35 15.02 -7.62
N VAL A 284 -7.02 14.58 -8.66
CA VAL A 284 -7.56 15.45 -9.74
C VAL A 284 -9.09 15.35 -9.88
N GLU A 285 -9.81 14.99 -8.82
CA GLU A 285 -11.27 14.78 -8.81
C GLU A 285 -12.07 15.94 -9.40
N GLN A 286 -11.60 17.19 -9.23
CA GLN A 286 -12.27 18.40 -9.74
C GLN A 286 -12.18 18.52 -11.26
N ASP A 287 -11.16 17.91 -11.87
CA ASP A 287 -10.93 17.89 -13.31
C ASP A 287 -10.17 16.62 -13.69
N PRO A 288 -10.84 15.48 -13.79
CA PRO A 288 -10.20 14.20 -14.08
C PRO A 288 -9.46 14.16 -15.43
N SER A 289 -9.77 15.06 -16.37
CA SER A 289 -9.04 15.15 -17.64
C SER A 289 -7.59 15.61 -17.50
N ILE A 290 -7.16 16.02 -16.29
CA ILE A 290 -5.75 16.28 -15.98
C ILE A 290 -4.93 14.98 -16.05
N ALA A 291 -5.55 13.84 -15.74
CA ALA A 291 -4.90 12.52 -15.83
C ALA A 291 -5.06 11.86 -17.23
N ASP A 292 -5.62 12.53 -18.22
CA ASP A 292 -5.70 11.98 -19.57
C ASP A 292 -4.31 11.70 -20.13
N ASN A 293 -4.17 10.54 -20.80
CA ASN A 293 -2.90 10.01 -21.32
C ASN A 293 -1.83 9.66 -20.25
N VAL A 294 -2.19 9.62 -18.98
CA VAL A 294 -1.34 8.96 -17.97
C VAL A 294 -1.40 7.47 -18.19
N LEU A 295 -0.22 6.85 -18.33
CA LEU A 295 -0.02 5.42 -18.54
C LEU A 295 0.89 4.89 -17.46
N MET A 296 0.54 3.76 -16.85
CA MET A 296 1.38 3.11 -15.83
C MET A 296 1.31 1.60 -15.92
N LEU A 297 2.33 0.92 -15.39
CA LEU A 297 2.32 -0.52 -15.15
C LEU A 297 1.89 -0.81 -13.72
N THR A 298 0.99 -1.78 -13.56
CA THR A 298 0.50 -2.22 -12.24
C THR A 298 0.25 -3.73 -12.24
N PRO A 299 0.49 -4.44 -11.12
CA PRO A 299 0.11 -5.84 -10.97
C PRO A 299 -1.38 -6.01 -10.68
N PHE A 300 -2.13 -4.92 -10.45
CA PHE A 300 -3.55 -4.95 -10.10
C PHE A 300 -4.37 -4.07 -11.04
N ALA A 301 -5.46 -4.63 -11.54
CA ALA A 301 -6.45 -3.89 -12.32
C ALA A 301 -7.85 -4.20 -11.79
N ALA A 302 -8.55 -3.19 -11.27
CA ALA A 302 -9.87 -3.37 -10.66
C ALA A 302 -10.96 -3.82 -11.66
N ASP A 303 -10.74 -3.62 -12.95
CA ASP A 303 -11.59 -4.07 -14.07
C ASP A 303 -11.22 -5.47 -14.61
N SER A 304 -10.25 -6.15 -14.00
CA SER A 304 -9.86 -7.53 -14.35
C SER A 304 -11.06 -8.47 -14.27
N THR A 305 -11.11 -9.43 -15.19
CA THR A 305 -12.13 -10.48 -15.21
C THR A 305 -11.79 -11.68 -14.32
N ASP A 306 -10.66 -11.67 -13.64
CA ASP A 306 -10.28 -12.69 -12.68
C ASP A 306 -11.27 -12.74 -11.51
N GLU A 307 -11.80 -13.93 -11.19
CA GLU A 307 -12.84 -14.10 -10.17
C GLU A 307 -12.38 -13.67 -8.77
N LYS A 308 -11.10 -13.89 -8.43
CA LYS A 308 -10.53 -13.50 -7.14
C LYS A 308 -10.43 -11.99 -7.03
N VAL A 309 -9.95 -11.34 -8.09
CA VAL A 309 -9.88 -9.86 -8.15
C VAL A 309 -11.29 -9.27 -8.02
N GLN A 310 -12.28 -9.81 -8.75
CA GLN A 310 -13.65 -9.32 -8.67
C GLN A 310 -14.30 -9.55 -7.30
N ALA A 311 -13.98 -10.66 -6.62
CA ALA A 311 -14.43 -10.90 -5.25
C ALA A 311 -13.85 -9.86 -4.28
N PHE A 312 -12.53 -9.60 -4.35
CA PHE A 312 -11.87 -8.56 -3.56
C PHE A 312 -12.45 -7.17 -3.83
N VAL A 313 -12.58 -6.77 -5.11
CA VAL A 313 -13.17 -5.48 -5.48
C VAL A 313 -14.59 -5.32 -4.93
N SER A 314 -15.39 -6.38 -4.98
CA SER A 314 -16.76 -6.36 -4.46
C SER A 314 -16.80 -6.23 -2.94
N ALA A 315 -15.93 -6.97 -2.23
CA ALA A 315 -15.82 -6.90 -0.77
C ALA A 315 -15.31 -5.53 -0.31
N TYR A 316 -14.27 -5.00 -0.98
CA TYR A 316 -13.72 -3.69 -0.69
C TYR A 316 -14.77 -2.58 -0.86
N LYS A 317 -15.49 -2.57 -2.00
CA LYS A 317 -16.57 -1.61 -2.24
C LYS A 317 -17.68 -1.68 -1.18
N ALA A 318 -18.02 -2.89 -0.74
CA ALA A 318 -19.02 -3.06 0.31
C ALA A 318 -18.56 -2.52 1.67
N ALA A 319 -17.27 -2.65 2.00
CA ALA A 319 -16.68 -2.17 3.25
C ALA A 319 -16.41 -0.65 3.24
N TYR A 320 -16.03 -0.08 2.09
CA TYR A 320 -15.49 1.28 1.98
C TYR A 320 -16.32 2.18 1.02
N ASN A 321 -17.59 2.42 1.32
CA ASN A 321 -18.46 3.40 0.68
C ASN A 321 -18.52 3.35 -0.85
N ASN A 322 -18.39 2.16 -1.45
CA ASN A 322 -18.33 1.92 -2.89
C ASN A 322 -17.07 2.50 -3.58
N GLU A 323 -16.02 2.75 -2.83
CA GLU A 323 -14.72 3.12 -3.38
C GLU A 323 -14.12 1.96 -4.18
N THR A 324 -13.48 2.28 -5.29
CA THR A 324 -12.74 1.28 -6.08
C THR A 324 -11.35 1.12 -5.48
N PRO A 325 -10.92 -0.10 -5.13
CA PRO A 325 -9.56 -0.31 -4.61
C PRO A 325 -8.52 0.01 -5.67
N ASP A 326 -7.42 0.59 -5.24
CA ASP A 326 -6.17 0.75 -5.99
C ASP A 326 -5.22 -0.44 -5.72
N GLN A 327 -4.03 -0.43 -6.33
CA GLN A 327 -3.05 -1.49 -6.10
C GLN A 327 -2.52 -1.51 -4.66
N PHE A 328 -2.46 -0.37 -3.96
CA PHE A 328 -1.98 -0.31 -2.58
C PHE A 328 -2.92 -1.04 -1.63
N ALA A 329 -4.23 -0.92 -1.85
CA ALA A 329 -5.22 -1.71 -1.14
C ALA A 329 -5.06 -3.21 -1.44
N ALA A 330 -4.82 -3.58 -2.69
CA ALA A 330 -4.60 -4.95 -3.12
C ALA A 330 -3.30 -5.53 -2.53
N ASP A 331 -2.20 -4.77 -2.52
CA ASP A 331 -0.93 -5.18 -1.91
C ASP A 331 -1.05 -5.34 -0.39
N GLY A 332 -1.77 -4.45 0.30
CA GLY A 332 -2.06 -4.58 1.74
C GLY A 332 -2.86 -5.85 2.06
N TYR A 333 -3.86 -6.15 1.23
CA TYR A 333 -4.66 -7.37 1.34
C TYR A 333 -3.79 -8.62 1.13
N ASP A 334 -3.00 -8.67 0.07
CA ASP A 334 -2.11 -9.78 -0.24
C ASP A 334 -1.00 -9.97 0.80
N ALA A 335 -0.50 -8.89 1.41
CA ALA A 335 0.49 -8.97 2.48
C ALA A 335 -0.02 -9.77 3.70
N VAL A 336 -1.27 -9.56 4.10
CA VAL A 336 -1.87 -10.32 5.21
C VAL A 336 -2.08 -11.78 4.83
N TYR A 337 -2.47 -12.08 3.60
CA TYR A 337 -2.59 -13.46 3.12
C TYR A 337 -1.23 -14.15 2.99
N ALA A 338 -0.17 -13.43 2.64
CA ALA A 338 1.19 -13.94 2.64
C ALA A 338 1.67 -14.28 4.06
N VAL A 339 1.40 -13.40 5.03
CA VAL A 339 1.65 -13.68 6.47
C VAL A 339 0.88 -14.91 6.91
N LYS A 340 -0.42 -15.01 6.59
CA LYS A 340 -1.22 -16.21 6.90
C LYS A 340 -0.56 -17.47 6.39
N ALA A 341 -0.16 -17.50 5.12
CA ALA A 341 0.47 -18.68 4.51
C ALA A 341 1.81 -19.03 5.17
N ALA A 342 2.63 -18.02 5.52
CA ALA A 342 3.89 -18.23 6.22
C ALA A 342 3.69 -18.82 7.63
N VAL A 343 2.75 -18.28 8.40
CA VAL A 343 2.42 -18.78 9.75
C VAL A 343 1.84 -20.21 9.71
N GLU A 344 1.00 -20.51 8.73
CA GLU A 344 0.49 -21.86 8.50
C GLU A 344 1.62 -22.84 8.14
N LYS A 345 2.56 -22.39 7.31
CA LYS A 345 3.74 -23.18 6.89
C LYS A 345 4.65 -23.52 8.06
N THR A 346 4.82 -22.60 9.02
CA THR A 346 5.61 -22.82 10.24
C THR A 346 4.87 -23.63 11.30
N GLY A 347 3.55 -23.86 11.14
CA GLY A 347 2.71 -24.48 12.16
C GLY A 347 2.44 -23.59 13.36
N GLY A 348 2.51 -22.26 13.19
CA GLY A 348 2.22 -21.26 14.22
C GLY A 348 3.46 -20.68 14.91
N ASP A 349 4.68 -21.06 14.52
CA ASP A 349 5.89 -20.35 14.94
C ASP A 349 5.96 -19.00 14.22
N VAL A 350 6.02 -17.92 14.99
CA VAL A 350 6.02 -16.54 14.49
C VAL A 350 7.37 -15.85 14.66
N SER A 351 8.43 -16.61 15.00
CA SER A 351 9.79 -16.04 15.01
C SER A 351 10.17 -15.56 13.61
N GLY A 352 10.84 -14.41 13.52
CA GLY A 352 11.25 -13.84 12.24
C GLY A 352 12.08 -14.79 11.39
N THR A 353 12.99 -15.54 12.03
CA THR A 353 13.82 -16.55 11.37
C THR A 353 12.99 -17.69 10.77
N ALA A 354 11.99 -18.23 11.49
CA ALA A 354 11.14 -19.30 10.96
C ALA A 354 10.25 -18.79 9.82
N LEU A 355 9.67 -17.59 9.97
CA LEU A 355 8.83 -17.00 8.95
C LEU A 355 9.62 -16.65 7.68
N ALA A 356 10.85 -16.11 7.80
CA ALA A 356 11.70 -15.82 6.65
C ALA A 356 12.03 -17.11 5.84
N GLN A 357 12.31 -18.21 6.53
CA GLN A 357 12.48 -19.50 5.86
C GLN A 357 11.19 -19.99 5.19
N ALA A 358 10.03 -19.79 5.82
CA ALA A 358 8.74 -20.16 5.25
C ALA A 358 8.42 -19.34 4.00
N MET A 359 8.70 -18.04 3.98
CA MET A 359 8.47 -17.15 2.84
C MET A 359 9.09 -17.70 1.54
N THR A 360 10.30 -18.24 1.59
CA THR A 360 10.96 -18.82 0.41
C THR A 360 10.40 -20.18 -0.04
N GLN A 361 9.42 -20.73 0.67
CA GLN A 361 8.85 -22.08 0.42
C GLN A 361 7.33 -22.05 0.16
N ILE A 362 6.72 -20.89 0.20
CA ILE A 362 5.29 -20.73 -0.05
C ILE A 362 5.04 -20.16 -1.44
N THR A 363 3.84 -20.42 -1.95
CA THR A 363 3.25 -19.74 -3.11
C THR A 363 1.91 -19.20 -2.67
N VAL A 364 1.65 -17.94 -2.94
CA VAL A 364 0.39 -17.27 -2.63
C VAL A 364 -0.26 -16.79 -3.90
N GLU A 365 -1.46 -17.28 -4.17
CA GLU A 365 -2.30 -16.78 -5.24
C GLU A 365 -3.05 -15.54 -4.73
N GLY A 366 -2.47 -14.37 -4.94
CA GLY A 366 -3.01 -13.09 -4.50
C GLY A 366 -3.96 -12.45 -5.51
N VAL A 367 -4.49 -11.28 -5.17
CA VAL A 367 -5.27 -10.42 -6.07
C VAL A 367 -4.35 -9.57 -6.96
N THR A 368 -3.09 -9.44 -6.57
CA THR A 368 -2.03 -8.81 -7.37
C THR A 368 -1.20 -9.84 -8.17
N GLY A 369 -1.67 -11.09 -8.26
CA GLY A 369 -1.04 -12.19 -8.98
C GLY A 369 -0.43 -13.25 -8.07
N THR A 370 0.20 -14.24 -8.70
CA THR A 370 0.90 -15.32 -7.99
C THR A 370 2.23 -14.81 -7.43
N MET A 371 2.45 -15.02 -6.14
CA MET A 371 3.65 -14.59 -5.43
C MET A 371 4.46 -15.78 -4.95
N THR A 372 5.76 -15.75 -5.23
CA THR A 372 6.79 -16.60 -4.64
C THR A 372 7.98 -15.72 -4.31
N TRP A 373 8.71 -16.04 -3.28
CA TRP A 373 9.82 -15.19 -2.80
C TRP A 373 11.16 -15.88 -2.95
N THR A 374 12.13 -15.12 -3.39
CA THR A 374 13.54 -15.49 -3.42
C THR A 374 14.19 -15.25 -2.06
N ALA A 375 15.39 -15.78 -1.84
CA ALA A 375 16.10 -15.65 -0.56
C ALA A 375 16.52 -14.20 -0.24
N ASP A 376 16.56 -13.34 -1.25
CA ASP A 376 16.80 -11.89 -1.12
C ASP A 376 15.52 -11.07 -0.86
N GLY A 377 14.40 -11.76 -0.55
CA GLY A 377 13.14 -11.14 -0.14
C GLY A 377 12.29 -10.58 -1.28
N ASN A 378 12.73 -10.71 -2.54
CA ASN A 378 11.99 -10.20 -3.69
C ASN A 378 10.93 -11.19 -4.19
N THR A 379 9.86 -10.64 -4.78
CA THR A 379 8.87 -11.38 -5.56
C THR A 379 8.75 -10.77 -6.95
N GLN A 380 8.40 -11.60 -7.93
CA GLN A 380 8.12 -11.14 -9.30
C GLN A 380 6.63 -11.25 -9.57
N LYS A 381 6.08 -10.22 -10.18
CA LYS A 381 4.68 -10.14 -10.57
C LYS A 381 4.58 -9.76 -12.05
N ALA A 382 3.59 -10.29 -12.74
CA ALA A 382 3.22 -9.78 -14.05
C ALA A 382 2.58 -8.40 -13.87
N ALA A 383 2.87 -7.49 -14.80
CA ALA A 383 2.28 -6.16 -14.82
C ALA A 383 1.36 -5.99 -16.03
N SER A 384 0.26 -5.28 -15.83
CA SER A 384 -0.64 -4.80 -16.88
C SER A 384 -0.44 -3.30 -17.06
N ALA A 385 -0.60 -2.81 -18.30
CA ALA A 385 -0.61 -1.38 -18.53
C ALA A 385 -2.01 -0.82 -18.33
N ILE A 386 -2.13 0.26 -17.58
CA ILE A 386 -3.36 1.02 -17.37
C ILE A 386 -3.20 2.39 -17.98
N LEU A 387 -4.15 2.79 -18.83
CA LEU A 387 -4.28 4.13 -19.39
C LEU A 387 -5.46 4.84 -18.74
N TYR A 388 -5.21 6.05 -18.26
CA TYR A 388 -6.27 6.93 -17.75
C TYR A 388 -6.81 7.82 -18.88
N HIS A 389 -8.12 7.86 -19.00
CA HIS A 389 -8.85 8.73 -19.93
C HIS A 389 -10.27 8.99 -19.42
N ASP A 390 -10.74 10.24 -19.54
CA ASP A 390 -12.08 10.66 -19.06
C ASP A 390 -12.38 10.25 -17.60
N GLY A 391 -11.38 10.29 -16.73
CA GLY A 391 -11.51 9.93 -15.31
C GLY A 391 -11.64 8.43 -15.04
N VAL A 392 -11.26 7.58 -15.98
CA VAL A 392 -11.28 6.11 -15.83
C VAL A 392 -9.94 5.52 -16.21
N GLY A 393 -9.39 4.67 -15.36
CA GLY A 393 -8.25 3.82 -15.68
C GLY A 393 -8.73 2.50 -16.31
N THR A 394 -8.21 2.16 -17.47
CA THR A 394 -8.56 0.91 -18.18
C THR A 394 -7.32 0.19 -18.66
N THR A 395 -7.39 -1.14 -18.73
CA THR A 395 -6.30 -1.94 -19.30
C THR A 395 -5.99 -1.48 -20.72
N PHE A 396 -4.72 -1.13 -20.96
CA PHE A 396 -4.23 -0.64 -22.24
C PHE A 396 -3.45 -1.73 -22.97
N ALA A 397 -3.95 -2.14 -24.15
CA ALA A 397 -3.26 -2.99 -25.09
C ALA A 397 -3.20 -2.27 -26.44
N LYS A 398 -1.97 -1.99 -26.94
CA LYS A 398 -1.75 -1.37 -28.25
C LYS A 398 -1.62 -2.44 -29.33
#